data_90bde6c4483b6df636e8aa90dec6be15
#
_entry.id   90bde6c4483b6df636e8aa90dec6be15
#
_cell.length_a   1.000
_cell.length_b   1.000
_cell.length_c   1.000
_cell.angle_alpha   90.00
_cell.angle_beta   90.00
_cell.angle_gamma   90.00
#
_symmetry.space_group_name_H-M   'P 1'
#
loop_
_entity.id
_entity.type
_entity.pdbx_description
1 polymer ?
#
loop_
_entity_poly.entity_id
_entity_poly.type
_entity_poly.pdbx_seq_one_letter_code
_entity_poly.pdbx_strand_id
1 'polypeptide(L)'
;MAILSDRWIREQAIGQGMIEPFVEAQRREGCISFGLSSYGYDARVADEFKIFTNVDSATVDPKDFAANSFVDRKTDVCIIPPNSFALARTIEYFRIPRDVLVICLGKSTYARCGIIVNVTPLEPGWEGHVTLEFSNTTPLPAKVYANEGACQFLFLQGNEPCEVSYADRAGKYMGQKGVTLPKL
;
A
#
# COMPACT_ATOMS: atom_id res chain seq x y z
N MET A 1 -0.33 -21.60 10.74
CA MET A 1 -0.10 -20.39 9.93
C MET A 1 1.19 -20.56 9.15
N ALA A 2 1.17 -20.36 7.84
CA ALA A 2 2.34 -20.49 6.96
C ALA A 2 2.55 -19.19 6.19
N ILE A 3 3.83 -18.82 5.97
CA ILE A 3 4.18 -17.74 5.03
C ILE A 3 4.20 -18.36 3.63
N LEU A 4 3.53 -17.72 2.69
CA LEU A 4 3.33 -18.24 1.34
C LEU A 4 4.49 -17.83 0.42
N SER A 5 5.01 -18.80 -0.33
CA SER A 5 6.19 -18.63 -1.18
C SER A 5 5.87 -17.94 -2.51
N ASP A 6 6.92 -17.55 -3.22
CA ASP A 6 6.87 -17.01 -4.60
C ASP A 6 6.07 -17.90 -5.56
N ARG A 7 6.25 -19.22 -5.47
CA ARG A 7 5.50 -20.19 -6.28
C ARG A 7 4.00 -20.05 -6.05
N TRP A 8 3.55 -20.02 -4.80
CA TRP A 8 2.15 -19.89 -4.46
C TRP A 8 1.61 -18.51 -4.92
N ILE A 9 2.36 -17.43 -4.64
CA ILE A 9 1.97 -16.06 -5.04
C ILE A 9 1.78 -15.98 -6.55
N ARG A 10 2.71 -16.55 -7.33
CA ARG A 10 2.64 -16.61 -8.80
C ARG A 10 1.39 -17.38 -9.27
N GLU A 11 1.15 -18.57 -8.72
CA GLU A 11 0.00 -19.40 -9.07
C GLU A 11 -1.33 -18.65 -8.81
N GLN A 12 -1.45 -17.96 -7.67
CA GLN A 12 -2.66 -17.16 -7.37
C GLN A 12 -2.76 -15.89 -8.21
N ALA A 13 -1.67 -15.20 -8.44
CA ALA A 13 -1.67 -13.99 -9.26
C ALA A 13 -2.09 -14.29 -10.72
N ILE A 14 -1.52 -15.34 -11.32
CA ILE A 14 -1.82 -15.71 -12.70
C ILE A 14 -3.18 -16.41 -12.82
N GLY A 15 -3.46 -17.36 -11.93
CA GLY A 15 -4.66 -18.21 -12.03
C GLY A 15 -5.95 -17.55 -11.53
N GLN A 16 -5.87 -16.67 -10.52
CA GLN A 16 -7.02 -16.04 -9.85
C GLN A 16 -7.02 -14.51 -9.93
N GLY A 17 -5.99 -13.92 -10.53
CA GLY A 17 -5.87 -12.46 -10.60
C GLY A 17 -5.67 -11.80 -9.22
N MET A 18 -5.02 -12.52 -8.28
CA MET A 18 -4.80 -12.01 -6.92
C MET A 18 -4.05 -10.67 -6.90
N ILE A 19 -3.13 -10.47 -7.85
CA ILE A 19 -2.35 -9.23 -8.03
C ILE A 19 -2.41 -8.83 -9.50
N GLU A 20 -2.84 -7.60 -9.80
CA GLU A 20 -3.02 -7.14 -11.17
C GLU A 20 -2.66 -5.64 -11.33
N PRO A 21 -1.70 -5.26 -12.21
CA PRO A 21 -0.86 -6.13 -13.03
C PRO A 21 0.24 -6.82 -12.23
N PHE A 22 0.45 -8.11 -12.48
CA PHE A 22 1.46 -8.90 -11.81
C PHE A 22 2.81 -8.79 -12.51
N VAL A 23 3.90 -8.59 -11.73
CA VAL A 23 5.29 -8.59 -12.21
C VAL A 23 5.99 -9.82 -11.66
N GLU A 24 6.21 -10.80 -12.53
CA GLU A 24 6.63 -12.15 -12.17
C GLU A 24 8.06 -12.25 -11.58
N ALA A 25 8.92 -11.27 -11.88
CA ALA A 25 10.29 -11.25 -11.39
C ALA A 25 10.66 -9.86 -10.85
N GLN A 26 11.63 -9.84 -9.93
CA GLN A 26 12.15 -8.58 -9.41
C GLN A 26 12.75 -7.71 -10.52
N ARG A 27 12.28 -6.49 -10.65
CA ARG A 27 12.85 -5.41 -11.47
C ARG A 27 13.70 -4.52 -10.58
N ARG A 28 14.96 -4.27 -10.96
CA ARG A 28 15.96 -3.56 -10.11
C ARG A 28 16.76 -2.51 -10.86
N GLU A 29 16.84 -2.61 -12.17
CA GLU A 29 17.71 -1.76 -12.97
C GLU A 29 17.15 -0.34 -13.05
N GLY A 30 17.94 0.62 -12.53
CA GLY A 30 17.59 2.04 -12.56
C GLY A 30 16.43 2.48 -11.69
N CYS A 31 15.90 1.59 -10.82
CA CYS A 31 14.72 1.90 -9.99
C CYS A 31 14.78 1.24 -8.61
N ILE A 32 13.94 1.70 -7.69
CA ILE A 32 13.67 0.99 -6.44
C ILE A 32 12.90 -0.29 -6.79
N SER A 33 13.46 -1.43 -6.43
CA SER A 33 13.02 -2.74 -6.91
C SER A 33 11.55 -3.06 -6.59
N PHE A 34 10.87 -3.75 -7.51
CA PHE A 34 9.49 -4.19 -7.39
C PHE A 34 9.27 -5.55 -8.08
N GLY A 35 8.13 -6.18 -7.80
CA GLY A 35 7.74 -7.48 -8.34
C GLY A 35 7.85 -8.61 -7.33
N LEU A 36 7.74 -9.85 -7.80
CA LEU A 36 7.74 -11.05 -6.98
C LEU A 36 9.09 -11.26 -6.29
N SER A 37 9.06 -11.48 -4.97
CA SER A 37 10.19 -11.88 -4.14
C SER A 37 9.98 -13.29 -3.58
N SER A 38 10.96 -13.86 -2.87
CA SER A 38 10.92 -15.25 -2.39
C SER A 38 9.71 -15.59 -1.49
N TYR A 39 9.33 -14.65 -0.61
CA TYR A 39 8.18 -14.79 0.30
C TYR A 39 7.39 -13.49 0.39
N GLY A 40 7.04 -12.92 -0.77
CA GLY A 40 6.26 -11.69 -0.81
C GLY A 40 6.23 -11.07 -2.19
N TYR A 41 5.63 -9.89 -2.25
CA TYR A 41 5.52 -9.10 -3.46
C TYR A 41 5.83 -7.64 -3.15
N ASP A 42 6.79 -7.07 -3.86
CA ASP A 42 7.12 -5.66 -3.76
C ASP A 42 6.21 -4.85 -4.70
N ALA A 43 5.25 -4.13 -4.12
CA ALA A 43 4.30 -3.33 -4.89
C ALA A 43 4.86 -1.95 -5.22
N ARG A 44 4.35 -1.40 -6.34
CA ARG A 44 4.70 -0.07 -6.82
C ARG A 44 3.71 0.98 -6.31
N VAL A 45 4.20 2.20 -6.10
CA VAL A 45 3.33 3.34 -5.88
C VAL A 45 2.92 3.97 -7.21
N ALA A 46 1.65 4.36 -7.34
CA ALA A 46 1.13 5.09 -8.49
C ALA A 46 1.60 6.56 -8.49
N ASP A 47 1.31 7.28 -9.56
CA ASP A 47 1.66 8.69 -9.75
C ASP A 47 0.67 9.70 -9.10
N GLU A 48 -0.29 9.19 -8.33
CA GLU A 48 -1.33 9.96 -7.65
C GLU A 48 -1.02 10.06 -6.16
N PHE A 49 -0.84 11.29 -5.68
CA PHE A 49 -0.48 11.58 -4.29
C PHE A 49 -1.42 12.63 -3.70
N LYS A 50 -1.72 12.48 -2.41
CA LYS A 50 -2.33 13.49 -1.57
C LYS A 50 -1.32 13.89 -0.51
N ILE A 51 -0.75 15.10 -0.63
CA ILE A 51 0.29 15.60 0.29
C ILE A 51 -0.40 16.39 1.40
N PHE A 52 -0.17 15.98 2.65
CA PHE A 52 -0.73 16.67 3.80
C PHE A 52 -0.17 18.10 3.93
N THR A 53 -1.07 19.02 4.21
CA THR A 53 -0.77 20.43 4.51
C THR A 53 -1.52 20.83 5.78
N ASN A 54 -0.93 21.70 6.59
CA ASN A 54 -1.51 22.20 7.83
C ASN A 54 -2.08 23.62 7.70
N VAL A 55 -2.47 24.02 6.49
CA VAL A 55 -2.85 25.43 6.21
C VAL A 55 -4.23 25.76 6.78
N ASP A 56 -5.17 24.81 6.68
CA ASP A 56 -6.59 25.06 6.96
C ASP A 56 -7.13 24.35 8.21
N SER A 57 -6.29 23.66 8.98
CA SER A 57 -6.72 22.94 10.18
C SER A 57 -5.70 23.03 11.31
N ALA A 58 -6.18 23.33 12.50
CA ALA A 58 -5.35 23.39 13.72
C ALA A 58 -5.14 22.01 14.36
N THR A 59 -5.94 21.01 14.00
CA THR A 59 -5.93 19.67 14.61
C THR A 59 -6.21 18.61 13.55
N VAL A 60 -5.54 17.48 13.65
CA VAL A 60 -5.87 16.26 12.89
C VAL A 60 -6.85 15.45 13.73
N ASP A 61 -8.11 15.38 13.29
CA ASP A 61 -9.12 14.54 13.92
C ASP A 61 -9.53 13.40 12.98
N PRO A 62 -9.29 12.13 13.33
CA PRO A 62 -9.68 11.00 12.49
C PRO A 62 -11.21 10.82 12.38
N LYS A 63 -12.00 11.43 13.26
CA LYS A 63 -13.47 11.40 13.22
C LYS A 63 -14.06 12.55 12.42
N ASP A 64 -13.35 13.63 12.26
CA ASP A 64 -13.74 14.83 11.50
C ASP A 64 -12.54 15.31 10.67
N PHE A 65 -12.10 14.46 9.78
CA PHE A 65 -10.89 14.74 8.98
C PHE A 65 -11.21 15.76 7.90
N ALA A 66 -10.53 16.91 7.96
CA ALA A 66 -10.66 17.99 6.98
C ALA A 66 -10.03 17.60 5.64
N ALA A 67 -10.84 17.27 4.63
CA ALA A 67 -10.38 16.84 3.30
C ALA A 67 -9.51 17.89 2.58
N ASN A 68 -9.69 19.17 2.88
CA ASN A 68 -8.87 20.29 2.40
C ASN A 68 -7.46 20.34 3.02
N SER A 69 -7.15 19.46 4.00
CA SER A 69 -5.79 19.30 4.53
C SER A 69 -4.86 18.55 3.57
N PHE A 70 -5.31 18.21 2.37
CA PHE A 70 -4.47 17.60 1.34
C PHE A 70 -4.39 18.44 0.08
N VAL A 71 -3.19 18.43 -0.51
CA VAL A 71 -2.97 18.92 -1.88
C VAL A 71 -2.77 17.71 -2.81
N ASP A 72 -3.64 17.62 -3.80
CA ASP A 72 -3.55 16.56 -4.81
C ASP A 72 -2.41 16.83 -5.78
N ARG A 73 -1.62 15.83 -6.09
CA ARG A 73 -0.53 15.86 -7.06
C ARG A 73 -0.54 14.61 -7.93
N LYS A 74 -0.38 14.81 -9.23
CA LYS A 74 -0.05 13.75 -10.17
C LYS A 74 1.34 14.03 -10.72
N THR A 75 2.31 13.16 -10.39
CA THR A 75 3.73 13.43 -10.64
C THR A 75 4.56 12.16 -10.57
N ASP A 76 5.66 12.13 -11.31
CA ASP A 76 6.63 11.03 -11.24
C ASP A 76 7.46 11.04 -9.95
N VAL A 77 7.59 12.21 -9.30
CA VAL A 77 8.31 12.35 -8.03
C VAL A 77 7.49 13.18 -7.07
N CYS A 78 7.00 12.54 -6.02
CA CYS A 78 6.35 13.22 -4.91
C CYS A 78 7.40 13.76 -3.93
N ILE A 79 7.25 15.02 -3.52
CA ILE A 79 8.07 15.63 -2.46
C ILE A 79 7.20 15.80 -1.23
N ILE A 80 7.53 15.03 -0.19
CA ILE A 80 6.84 15.10 1.11
C ILE A 80 7.58 16.14 1.98
N PRO A 81 6.89 17.16 2.50
CA PRO A 81 7.51 18.16 3.38
C PRO A 81 8.16 17.52 4.62
N PRO A 82 9.10 18.22 5.29
CA PRO A 82 9.68 17.77 6.54
C PRO A 82 8.64 17.48 7.61
N ASN A 83 8.79 16.36 8.33
CA ASN A 83 7.88 15.96 9.43
C ASN A 83 6.40 15.93 9.02
N SER A 84 6.12 15.60 7.76
CA SER A 84 4.77 15.52 7.19
C SER A 84 4.52 14.14 6.57
N PHE A 85 3.37 13.96 5.95
CA PHE A 85 3.01 12.69 5.32
C PHE A 85 2.28 12.90 4.00
N ALA A 86 2.20 11.85 3.21
CA ALA A 86 1.40 11.80 2.01
C ALA A 86 0.67 10.46 1.92
N LEU A 87 -0.51 10.50 1.31
CA LEU A 87 -1.23 9.30 0.90
C LEU A 87 -0.98 9.06 -0.58
N ALA A 88 -0.84 7.80 -0.93
CA ALA A 88 -0.77 7.34 -2.32
C ALA A 88 -1.53 6.03 -2.45
N ARG A 89 -1.50 5.40 -3.62
CA ARG A 89 -2.05 4.06 -3.81
C ARG A 89 -1.07 3.16 -4.54
N THR A 90 -1.28 1.86 -4.43
CA THR A 90 -0.56 0.91 -5.26
C THR A 90 -1.00 1.00 -6.73
N ILE A 91 -0.08 0.70 -7.66
CA ILE A 91 -0.44 0.44 -9.06
C ILE A 91 -1.23 -0.86 -9.14
N GLU A 92 -0.79 -1.85 -8.38
CA GLU A 92 -1.40 -3.17 -8.32
C GLU A 92 -2.77 -3.11 -7.63
N TYR A 93 -3.72 -3.79 -8.21
CA TYR A 93 -5.00 -4.15 -7.61
C TYR A 93 -4.87 -5.52 -6.98
N PHE A 94 -5.32 -5.68 -5.75
CA PHE A 94 -5.23 -6.93 -4.98
C PHE A 94 -6.60 -7.54 -4.79
N ARG A 95 -6.69 -8.89 -4.80
CA ARG A 95 -7.86 -9.68 -4.44
C ARG A 95 -7.43 -10.78 -3.48
N ILE A 96 -7.70 -10.56 -2.20
CA ILE A 96 -7.17 -11.42 -1.13
C ILE A 96 -8.10 -12.62 -0.91
N PRO A 97 -7.60 -13.87 -0.99
CA PRO A 97 -8.38 -15.08 -0.69
C PRO A 97 -8.92 -15.11 0.74
N ARG A 98 -9.99 -15.89 0.98
CA ARG A 98 -10.66 -15.96 2.30
C ARG A 98 -9.83 -16.64 3.40
N ASP A 99 -8.79 -17.35 3.05
CA ASP A 99 -7.88 -18.07 3.96
C ASP A 99 -6.50 -17.37 4.08
N VAL A 100 -6.37 -16.16 3.55
CA VAL A 100 -5.13 -15.41 3.52
C VAL A 100 -5.27 -14.06 4.22
N LEU A 101 -4.32 -13.76 5.11
CA LEU A 101 -4.09 -12.43 5.67
C LEU A 101 -2.83 -11.86 5.02
N VAL A 102 -2.86 -10.58 4.65
CA VAL A 102 -1.67 -9.92 4.08
C VAL A 102 -1.18 -8.82 5.01
N ILE A 103 0.13 -8.84 5.28
CA ILE A 103 0.82 -7.81 6.05
C ILE A 103 1.68 -6.99 5.09
N CYS A 104 1.55 -5.67 5.14
CA CYS A 104 2.39 -4.76 4.39
C CYS A 104 3.52 -4.23 5.28
N LEU A 105 4.73 -4.25 4.74
CA LEU A 105 5.92 -3.67 5.34
C LEU A 105 6.52 -2.62 4.40
N GLY A 106 7.17 -1.60 4.97
CA GLY A 106 7.89 -0.62 4.18
C GLY A 106 9.09 -1.22 3.45
N LYS A 107 9.51 -0.55 2.39
CA LYS A 107 10.72 -0.94 1.64
C LYS A 107 11.98 -0.45 2.33
N SER A 108 12.98 -1.33 2.42
CA SER A 108 14.24 -1.05 3.12
C SER A 108 14.99 0.19 2.60
N THR A 109 14.84 0.52 1.31
CA THR A 109 15.42 1.72 0.71
C THR A 109 14.85 2.99 1.33
N TYR A 110 13.51 3.08 1.43
CA TYR A 110 12.84 4.20 2.06
C TYR A 110 13.07 4.24 3.57
N ALA A 111 12.98 3.08 4.24
CA ALA A 111 13.17 2.99 5.68
C ALA A 111 14.54 3.53 6.14
N ARG A 112 15.61 3.26 5.37
CA ARG A 112 16.97 3.79 5.65
C ARG A 112 17.11 5.29 5.40
N CYS A 113 16.15 5.91 4.71
CA CYS A 113 16.08 7.36 4.51
C CYS A 113 15.11 8.04 5.48
N GLY A 114 14.59 7.33 6.50
CA GLY A 114 13.63 7.88 7.44
C GLY A 114 12.23 8.07 6.84
N ILE A 115 11.91 7.35 5.77
CA ILE A 115 10.56 7.34 5.17
C ILE A 115 9.87 6.04 5.57
N ILE A 116 8.78 6.16 6.29
CA ILE A 116 7.98 5.03 6.75
C ILE A 116 6.79 4.86 5.80
N VAL A 117 6.53 3.62 5.38
CA VAL A 117 5.28 3.24 4.72
C VAL A 117 4.47 2.43 5.72
N ASN A 118 3.28 2.92 6.04
CA ASN A 118 2.34 2.23 6.92
C ASN A 118 1.12 1.79 6.12
N VAL A 119 0.64 0.59 6.40
CA VAL A 119 -0.61 0.05 5.86
C VAL A 119 -1.14 -0.95 6.89
N THR A 120 -2.42 -0.86 7.23
CA THR A 120 -3.07 -1.87 8.06
C THR A 120 -3.18 -3.20 7.29
N PRO A 121 -3.27 -4.36 7.97
CA PRO A 121 -3.37 -5.64 7.30
C PRO A 121 -4.52 -5.70 6.29
N LEU A 122 -4.29 -6.33 5.14
CA LEU A 122 -5.36 -6.63 4.19
C LEU A 122 -6.03 -7.92 4.65
N GLU A 123 -7.27 -7.80 5.05
CA GLU A 123 -8.03 -8.91 5.61
C GLU A 123 -8.51 -9.88 4.52
N PRO A 124 -8.83 -11.14 4.90
CA PRO A 124 -9.44 -12.11 4.01
C PRO A 124 -10.66 -11.57 3.26
N GLY A 125 -10.71 -11.79 1.95
CA GLY A 125 -11.80 -11.32 1.09
C GLY A 125 -11.77 -9.82 0.75
N TRP A 126 -10.74 -9.09 1.17
CA TRP A 126 -10.56 -7.69 0.74
C TRP A 126 -10.05 -7.61 -0.70
N GLU A 127 -10.53 -6.59 -1.44
CA GLU A 127 -9.98 -6.26 -2.76
C GLU A 127 -9.90 -4.76 -2.98
N GLY A 128 -8.97 -4.32 -3.81
CA GLY A 128 -8.77 -2.90 -4.14
C GLY A 128 -7.33 -2.54 -4.47
N HIS A 129 -7.13 -1.27 -4.85
CA HIS A 129 -5.81 -0.65 -4.74
C HIS A 129 -5.54 -0.29 -3.29
N VAL A 130 -4.35 -0.61 -2.79
CA VAL A 130 -4.01 -0.33 -1.39
C VAL A 130 -3.64 1.14 -1.25
N THR A 131 -4.25 1.85 -0.30
CA THR A 131 -3.78 3.18 0.09
C THR A 131 -2.51 3.01 0.92
N LEU A 132 -1.46 3.73 0.52
CA LEU A 132 -0.14 3.74 1.16
C LEU A 132 0.02 5.04 1.94
N GLU A 133 0.34 4.95 3.23
CA GLU A 133 0.58 6.09 4.09
C GLU A 133 2.10 6.30 4.24
N PHE A 134 2.67 7.28 3.51
CA PHE A 134 4.07 7.64 3.57
C PHE A 134 4.30 8.72 4.63
N SER A 135 5.10 8.45 5.65
CA SER A 135 5.50 9.44 6.64
C SER A 135 6.97 9.82 6.44
N ASN A 136 7.24 11.11 6.29
CA ASN A 136 8.59 11.66 6.30
C ASN A 136 8.95 12.06 7.73
N THR A 137 9.77 11.27 8.39
CA THR A 137 10.22 11.53 9.77
C THR A 137 11.48 12.38 9.85
N THR A 138 11.95 12.92 8.72
CA THR A 138 13.19 13.69 8.66
C THR A 138 12.92 15.20 8.64
N PRO A 139 13.89 16.03 9.04
CA PRO A 139 13.78 17.48 8.96
C PRO A 139 13.99 18.04 7.52
N LEU A 140 14.13 17.18 6.53
CA LEU A 140 14.33 17.54 5.13
C LEU A 140 13.16 17.08 4.26
N PRO A 141 12.88 17.71 3.12
CA PRO A 141 11.93 17.20 2.13
C PRO A 141 12.39 15.82 1.63
N ALA A 142 11.46 14.86 1.57
CA ALA A 142 11.74 13.50 1.13
C ALA A 142 11.09 13.20 -0.21
N LYS A 143 11.76 12.44 -1.08
CA LYS A 143 11.27 12.05 -2.40
C LYS A 143 10.69 10.64 -2.38
N VAL A 144 9.53 10.46 -3.00
CA VAL A 144 8.93 9.17 -3.33
C VAL A 144 8.75 9.11 -4.84
N TYR A 145 9.23 8.03 -5.46
CA TYR A 145 9.24 7.86 -6.91
C TYR A 145 8.04 7.03 -7.36
N ALA A 146 7.20 7.59 -8.22
CA ALA A 146 6.09 6.87 -8.83
C ALA A 146 6.57 5.75 -9.75
N ASN A 147 5.74 4.73 -9.92
CA ASN A 147 6.01 3.54 -10.74
C ASN A 147 7.15 2.65 -10.24
N GLU A 148 7.72 2.95 -9.08
CA GLU A 148 8.78 2.18 -8.43
C GLU A 148 8.29 1.48 -7.17
N GLY A 149 9.09 0.52 -6.65
CA GLY A 149 8.75 -0.25 -5.45
C GLY A 149 8.63 0.63 -4.21
N ALA A 150 7.54 0.47 -3.48
CA ALA A 150 7.23 1.28 -2.31
C ALA A 150 7.14 0.48 -1.00
N CYS A 151 6.64 -0.73 -1.07
CA CYS A 151 6.38 -1.58 0.09
C CYS A 151 6.43 -3.05 -0.30
N GLN A 152 6.50 -3.93 0.70
CA GLN A 152 6.46 -5.38 0.52
C GLN A 152 5.23 -5.97 1.20
N PHE A 153 4.49 -6.78 0.47
CA PHE A 153 3.37 -7.56 0.98
C PHE A 153 3.80 -8.99 1.28
N LEU A 154 3.54 -9.44 2.51
CA LEU A 154 3.74 -10.82 2.97
C LEU A 154 2.38 -11.50 3.06
N PHE A 155 2.26 -12.69 2.49
CA PHE A 155 1.02 -13.46 2.45
C PHE A 155 1.10 -14.59 3.48
N LEU A 156 0.12 -14.63 4.39
CA LEU A 156 0.06 -15.59 5.49
C LEU A 156 -1.24 -16.39 5.37
N GLN A 157 -1.11 -17.69 5.24
CA GLN A 157 -2.25 -18.57 5.21
C GLN A 157 -2.74 -18.89 6.62
N GLY A 158 -4.04 -18.73 6.84
CA GLY A 158 -4.73 -19.22 8.02
C GLY A 158 -4.72 -20.77 8.07
N ASN A 159 -4.99 -21.35 9.23
CA ASN A 159 -5.20 -22.79 9.40
C ASN A 159 -6.56 -23.24 8.85
N GLU A 160 -7.49 -22.30 8.69
CA GLU A 160 -8.83 -22.50 8.12
C GLU A 160 -9.33 -21.16 7.52
N PRO A 161 -10.31 -21.19 6.60
CA PRO A 161 -10.96 -19.97 6.11
C PRO A 161 -11.69 -19.25 7.27
N CYS A 162 -11.68 -17.91 7.24
CA CYS A 162 -12.42 -17.12 8.22
C CYS A 162 -13.94 -17.32 8.06
N GLU A 163 -14.68 -17.32 9.15
CA GLU A 163 -16.15 -17.37 9.13
C GLU A 163 -16.72 -16.11 8.48
N VAL A 164 -16.20 -14.94 8.86
CA VAL A 164 -16.65 -13.64 8.38
C VAL A 164 -15.50 -12.90 7.75
N SER A 165 -15.54 -12.73 6.42
CA SER A 165 -14.52 -11.99 5.66
C SER A 165 -14.77 -10.49 5.68
N TYR A 166 -13.82 -9.72 5.14
CA TYR A 166 -13.96 -8.28 4.96
C TYR A 166 -15.14 -7.91 4.03
N ALA A 167 -15.36 -8.73 3.00
CA ALA A 167 -16.49 -8.58 2.10
C ALA A 167 -17.84 -8.82 2.81
N ASP A 168 -17.93 -9.85 3.65
CA ASP A 168 -19.15 -10.20 4.38
C ASP A 168 -19.56 -9.08 5.36
N ARG A 169 -18.58 -8.35 5.91
CA ARG A 169 -18.82 -7.20 6.81
C ARG A 169 -19.12 -5.89 6.08
N ALA A 170 -19.16 -5.89 4.75
CA ALA A 170 -19.24 -4.67 3.93
C ALA A 170 -18.17 -3.62 4.36
N GLY A 171 -16.94 -4.07 4.55
CA GLY A 171 -15.86 -3.25 5.08
C GLY A 171 -15.66 -1.95 4.31
N LYS A 172 -15.51 -0.84 5.04
CA LYS A 172 -15.55 0.55 4.50
C LYS A 172 -14.49 0.88 3.44
N TYR A 173 -13.46 0.08 3.34
CA TYR A 173 -12.37 0.25 2.35
C TYR A 173 -12.38 -0.83 1.24
N MET A 174 -13.50 -1.52 1.03
CA MET A 174 -13.65 -2.48 -0.05
C MET A 174 -13.67 -1.77 -1.42
N GLY A 175 -12.98 -2.35 -2.41
CA GLY A 175 -13.05 -1.92 -3.80
C GLY A 175 -12.42 -0.54 -4.07
N GLN A 176 -11.40 -0.15 -3.31
CA GLN A 176 -10.73 1.15 -3.50
C GLN A 176 -10.14 1.26 -4.92
N LYS A 177 -10.48 2.35 -5.62
CA LYS A 177 -9.98 2.65 -6.99
C LYS A 177 -8.96 3.77 -7.04
N GLY A 178 -8.94 4.66 -6.04
CA GLY A 178 -8.04 5.81 -5.92
C GLY A 178 -7.47 5.90 -4.52
N VAL A 179 -6.76 7.00 -4.22
CA VAL A 179 -6.28 7.31 -2.88
C VAL A 179 -7.48 7.61 -1.99
N THR A 180 -7.72 6.76 -1.00
CA THR A 180 -8.90 6.86 -0.14
C THR A 180 -8.57 7.60 1.15
N LEU A 181 -9.39 8.60 1.49
CA LEU A 181 -9.31 9.34 2.75
C LEU A 181 -9.91 8.53 3.91
N PRO A 182 -9.63 8.92 5.17
CA PRO A 182 -10.24 8.29 6.35
C PRO A 182 -11.77 8.26 6.24
N LYS A 183 -12.36 7.14 6.64
CA LYS A 183 -13.81 6.93 6.70
C LYS A 183 -14.17 6.44 8.10
N LEU A 184 -15.32 6.88 8.64
CA LEU A 184 -15.92 6.34 9.87
C LEU A 184 -16.70 5.08 9.60
#